data_e9c7d8ac040595f8e160a6e2046b48bb
#
_entry.id   e9c7d8ac040595f8e160a6e2046b48bb
#
_cell.length_a   1.000
_cell.length_b   1.000
_cell.length_c   1.000
_cell.angle_alpha   90.00
_cell.angle_beta   90.00
_cell.angle_gamma   90.00
#
_symmetry.space_group_name_H-M   'P 1'
#
loop_
_entity.id
_entity.type
_entity.pdbx_description
1 polymer ?
#
loop_
_entity_poly.entity_id
_entity_poly.type
_entity_poly.pdbx_seq_one_letter_code
_entity_poly.pdbx_strand_id
1 'polypeptide(L)'
;MAKTTTKSAKKPAAKAATKPAAKAATKPAAKASKASANSAPKAAAKSAAKTSAKQSAPKAKAKSAKAGKSGLTLSMLKPSVNNMSVRVFARAAGLDHSEIDAWGHTRTPEYMARNPAHLTPMIEDKGLPRGVLWESCAIMQYLANKHRLEKFYPKAPAKRAMVDSAMFYLIGTLYPYVARATYPALNFPQYAGEVGHSDAHPDRKSEAQKAAAAAIAEPLEVFHSFFRNGKPFIGGKNPSIADIRLAATLEFLAVIDYALPQWAKDYMAAIEKKLGKAYAEPAGDVRGYIAYVKSQAEA
;
A
#
# COMPACT_ATOMS: atom_id res chain seq x y z
N MET A 1 -7.16 -64.48 41.49
CA MET A 1 -6.21 -64.22 42.60
C MET A 1 -4.90 -63.77 42.07
N ALA A 2 -4.43 -62.58 42.50
CA ALA A 2 -3.09 -62.04 42.68
C ALA A 2 -3.14 -60.58 42.39
N LYS A 3 -3.11 -59.88 43.25
CA LYS A 3 -2.61 -58.85 44.15
C LYS A 3 -1.80 -57.77 43.42
N THR A 4 -2.37 -56.58 43.48
CA THR A 4 -1.82 -55.19 43.45
C THR A 4 -0.45 -55.04 44.10
N THR A 5 0.41 -54.22 43.48
CA THR A 5 1.38 -53.36 44.21
C THR A 5 1.58 -52.04 43.49
N THR A 6 1.14 -51.01 44.15
CA THR A 6 1.38 -49.60 43.91
C THR A 6 2.83 -49.26 44.26
N LYS A 7 3.54 -48.58 43.37
CA LYS A 7 4.80 -47.89 43.69
C LYS A 7 4.65 -46.37 43.49
N SER A 8 4.63 -45.73 44.64
CA SER A 8 4.72 -44.27 44.82
C SER A 8 6.07 -43.76 44.34
N ALA A 9 6.09 -42.77 43.41
CA ALA A 9 7.29 -42.05 43.01
C ALA A 9 7.27 -40.64 43.58
N LYS A 10 8.30 -40.37 44.37
CA LYS A 10 8.62 -39.10 45.05
C LYS A 10 8.86 -37.97 44.05
N LYS A 11 8.27 -36.83 44.38
CA LYS A 11 8.44 -35.51 43.77
C LYS A 11 9.82 -34.91 44.19
N PRO A 12 10.67 -34.38 43.28
CA PRO A 12 11.85 -33.62 43.71
C PRO A 12 11.48 -32.17 44.02
N ALA A 13 12.13 -31.64 45.07
CA ALA A 13 11.95 -30.31 45.59
C ALA A 13 12.53 -29.23 44.66
N ALA A 14 11.82 -28.11 44.55
CA ALA A 14 12.23 -26.92 43.85
C ALA A 14 13.39 -26.21 44.59
N LYS A 15 14.52 -25.94 43.87
CA LYS A 15 15.57 -25.06 44.34
C LYS A 15 15.20 -23.62 44.07
N ALA A 16 15.17 -22.79 45.11
CA ALA A 16 15.00 -21.34 45.05
C ALA A 16 16.17 -20.68 44.33
N ALA A 17 15.88 -19.91 43.31
CA ALA A 17 16.84 -19.03 42.63
C ALA A 17 16.84 -17.67 43.27
N THR A 18 17.97 -17.26 43.77
CA THR A 18 18.26 -15.95 44.38
C THR A 18 18.28 -14.84 43.30
N LYS A 19 17.60 -13.77 43.62
CA LYS A 19 17.45 -12.52 42.87
C LYS A 19 18.73 -11.69 42.97
N PRO A 20 19.35 -11.18 41.89
CA PRO A 20 20.41 -10.19 41.98
C PRO A 20 19.84 -8.77 42.20
N ALA A 21 20.48 -8.06 43.11
CA ALA A 21 20.14 -6.68 43.49
C ALA A 21 20.39 -5.70 42.36
N ALA A 22 19.44 -4.77 42.15
CA ALA A 22 19.56 -3.63 41.25
C ALA A 22 20.55 -2.60 41.83
N LYS A 23 21.60 -2.28 41.07
CA LYS A 23 22.46 -1.12 41.28
C LYS A 23 21.78 0.14 40.77
N ALA A 24 21.60 1.11 41.68
CA ALA A 24 21.12 2.44 41.36
C ALA A 24 22.11 3.19 40.45
N ALA A 25 21.67 3.66 39.32
CA ALA A 25 22.40 4.55 38.43
C ALA A 25 22.05 6.00 38.77
N THR A 26 23.05 6.75 39.13
CA THR A 26 23.03 8.18 39.44
C THR A 26 22.79 9.02 38.18
N LYS A 27 21.89 9.97 38.29
CA LYS A 27 21.45 10.95 37.29
C LYS A 27 22.50 12.06 37.15
N PRO A 28 22.99 12.44 35.97
CA PRO A 28 23.75 13.67 35.79
C PRO A 28 22.81 14.89 35.63
N ALA A 29 23.12 15.95 36.35
CA ALA A 29 22.42 17.22 36.29
C ALA A 29 22.62 17.94 34.95
N ALA A 30 21.54 18.39 34.33
CA ALA A 30 21.58 19.25 33.17
C ALA A 30 21.90 20.67 33.54
N LYS A 31 23.02 21.22 33.08
CA LYS A 31 23.32 22.65 33.08
C LYS A 31 22.55 23.33 31.93
N ALA A 32 21.70 24.28 32.29
CA ALA A 32 21.07 25.19 31.35
C ALA A 32 22.10 26.20 30.82
N SER A 33 22.36 26.19 29.53
CA SER A 33 23.05 27.29 28.84
C SER A 33 22.02 28.15 28.10
N LYS A 34 21.95 29.43 28.48
CA LYS A 34 21.25 30.49 27.75
C LYS A 34 21.88 30.65 26.35
N ALA A 35 21.10 30.45 25.32
CA ALA A 35 21.49 30.83 23.95
C ALA A 35 20.75 32.10 23.56
N SER A 36 21.52 33.03 23.12
CA SER A 36 21.24 34.36 22.61
C SER A 36 20.44 34.28 21.31
N ALA A 37 19.46 35.20 21.20
CA ALA A 37 18.79 35.52 19.95
C ALA A 37 19.79 36.15 18.97
N ASN A 38 19.86 35.64 17.73
CA ASN A 38 20.41 36.43 16.63
C ASN A 38 19.73 36.08 15.28
N SER A 39 19.06 37.11 14.79
CA SER A 39 18.81 37.56 13.40
C SER A 39 18.85 36.55 12.25
N ALA A 40 17.70 36.43 11.59
CA ALA A 40 17.55 35.90 10.27
C ALA A 40 18.25 36.77 9.20
N PRO A 41 18.87 36.17 8.17
CA PRO A 41 19.14 36.88 6.92
C PRO A 41 17.98 36.74 5.92
N LYS A 42 17.42 37.88 5.59
CA LYS A 42 16.53 38.12 4.46
C LYS A 42 17.41 38.26 3.21
N ALA A 43 17.49 37.24 2.32
CA ALA A 43 17.90 37.45 0.95
C ALA A 43 17.62 36.25 0.05
N ALA A 44 17.14 36.58 -1.16
CA ALA A 44 17.15 35.81 -2.39
C ALA A 44 16.03 34.79 -2.62
N ALA A 45 14.80 35.28 -2.76
CA ALA A 45 13.85 34.73 -3.72
C ALA A 45 14.06 35.41 -5.07
N LYS A 46 14.89 34.82 -5.95
CA LYS A 46 14.87 35.07 -7.41
C LYS A 46 15.77 34.03 -8.08
N SER A 47 15.19 33.37 -9.09
CA SER A 47 15.85 32.47 -10.05
C SER A 47 15.71 30.99 -9.79
N ALA A 48 14.55 30.44 -10.15
CA ALA A 48 14.39 29.10 -10.73
C ALA A 48 13.02 29.00 -11.42
N ALA A 49 12.80 29.87 -12.42
CA ALA A 49 11.71 29.72 -13.36
C ALA A 49 12.33 29.74 -14.76
N LYS A 50 12.68 28.58 -15.30
CA LYS A 50 12.78 28.26 -16.72
C LYS A 50 13.56 26.95 -16.90
N THR A 51 12.84 25.89 -16.97
CA THR A 51 12.98 24.79 -17.94
C THR A 51 11.92 23.73 -17.60
N SER A 52 10.68 24.09 -17.81
CA SER A 52 9.60 23.10 -17.92
C SER A 52 9.50 22.79 -19.42
N ALA A 53 10.06 21.68 -19.82
CA ALA A 53 9.86 21.11 -21.14
C ALA A 53 8.37 20.86 -21.34
N LYS A 54 7.84 21.46 -22.38
CA LYS A 54 6.47 21.40 -22.85
C LYS A 54 6.17 20.01 -23.38
N GLN A 55 5.81 19.08 -22.51
CA GLN A 55 5.17 17.84 -22.92
C GLN A 55 3.67 18.09 -22.97
N SER A 56 3.17 18.27 -24.18
CA SER A 56 1.75 18.37 -24.50
C SER A 56 1.12 16.99 -24.34
N ALA A 57 0.58 16.72 -23.16
CA ALA A 57 -0.40 15.63 -22.99
C ALA A 57 -1.65 15.96 -23.83
N PRO A 58 -2.31 14.97 -24.47
CA PRO A 58 -3.52 15.21 -25.23
C PRO A 58 -4.58 15.81 -24.29
N LYS A 59 -5.13 16.97 -24.68
CA LYS A 59 -6.26 17.61 -24.01
C LYS A 59 -7.49 16.71 -24.10
N ALA A 60 -7.60 15.74 -23.20
CA ALA A 60 -8.83 15.05 -22.96
C ALA A 60 -9.77 16.02 -22.22
N LYS A 61 -10.79 16.53 -22.92
CA LYS A 61 -11.91 17.23 -22.29
C LYS A 61 -12.46 16.30 -21.21
N ALA A 62 -12.36 16.72 -19.95
CA ALA A 62 -12.99 16.01 -18.82
C ALA A 62 -14.50 15.94 -19.11
N LYS A 63 -14.96 14.81 -19.62
CA LYS A 63 -16.37 14.47 -19.59
C LYS A 63 -16.70 14.21 -18.12
N SER A 64 -17.47 15.10 -17.50
CA SER A 64 -18.05 14.84 -16.20
C SER A 64 -18.81 13.52 -16.28
N ALA A 65 -18.25 12.48 -15.65
CA ALA A 65 -18.97 11.22 -15.50
C ALA A 65 -20.27 11.50 -14.75
N LYS A 66 -21.42 11.07 -15.28
CA LYS A 66 -22.70 11.14 -14.57
C LYS A 66 -22.51 10.47 -13.22
N ALA A 67 -22.77 11.20 -12.13
CA ALA A 67 -22.75 10.62 -10.78
C ALA A 67 -23.59 9.35 -10.77
N GLY A 68 -23.04 8.24 -10.26
CA GLY A 68 -23.78 7.01 -10.05
C GLY A 68 -25.00 7.27 -9.16
N LYS A 69 -26.06 6.49 -9.29
CA LYS A 69 -27.29 6.62 -8.49
C LYS A 69 -27.02 6.51 -6.98
N SER A 70 -25.94 5.83 -6.58
CA SER A 70 -25.55 5.60 -5.18
C SER A 70 -24.95 6.81 -4.47
N GLY A 71 -24.51 7.84 -5.20
CA GLY A 71 -23.77 8.98 -4.64
C GLY A 71 -22.34 8.66 -4.19
N LEU A 72 -21.82 7.47 -4.48
CA LEU A 72 -20.42 7.10 -4.26
C LEU A 72 -19.59 7.56 -5.47
N THR A 73 -18.57 8.37 -5.22
CA THR A 73 -17.62 8.83 -6.24
C THR A 73 -16.20 8.43 -5.86
N LEU A 74 -15.44 7.95 -6.82
CA LEU A 74 -14.03 7.57 -6.67
C LEU A 74 -13.15 8.48 -7.52
N SER A 75 -12.39 9.36 -6.89
CA SER A 75 -11.29 10.11 -7.53
C SER A 75 -10.06 9.21 -7.60
N MET A 76 -9.56 8.97 -8.81
CA MET A 76 -8.51 7.97 -9.06
C MET A 76 -7.54 8.39 -10.16
N LEU A 77 -6.42 7.69 -10.22
CA LEU A 77 -5.49 7.68 -11.36
C LEU A 77 -5.49 6.29 -11.98
N LYS A 78 -5.78 6.19 -13.26
CA LYS A 78 -5.86 4.91 -13.97
C LYS A 78 -4.63 4.02 -13.83
N PRO A 79 -3.39 4.54 -13.97
CA PRO A 79 -2.19 3.72 -13.90
C PRO A 79 -1.77 3.33 -12.46
N SER A 80 -2.45 3.82 -11.43
CA SER A 80 -2.06 3.56 -10.04
C SER A 80 -2.63 2.25 -9.50
N VAL A 81 -1.77 1.38 -8.97
CA VAL A 81 -2.18 0.11 -8.33
C VAL A 81 -2.97 0.31 -7.03
N ASN A 82 -2.76 1.43 -6.33
CA ASN A 82 -3.58 1.79 -5.18
C ASN A 82 -5.04 2.05 -5.60
N ASN A 83 -5.20 2.77 -6.70
CA ASN A 83 -6.51 3.04 -7.29
C ASN A 83 -7.11 1.78 -7.92
N MET A 84 -6.29 0.99 -8.63
CA MET A 84 -6.70 -0.29 -9.19
C MET A 84 -7.34 -1.18 -8.13
N SER A 85 -6.75 -1.31 -6.94
CA SER A 85 -7.29 -2.17 -5.89
C SER A 85 -8.70 -1.77 -5.46
N VAL A 86 -8.98 -0.47 -5.30
CA VAL A 86 -10.32 0.02 -4.95
C VAL A 86 -11.31 -0.19 -6.10
N ARG A 87 -10.89 0.08 -7.35
CA ARG A 87 -11.71 -0.14 -8.55
C ARG A 87 -12.08 -1.61 -8.72
N VAL A 88 -11.10 -2.51 -8.59
CA VAL A 88 -11.32 -3.97 -8.62
C VAL A 88 -12.32 -4.39 -7.55
N PHE A 89 -12.11 -3.93 -6.32
CA PHE A 89 -12.99 -4.28 -5.21
C PHE A 89 -14.42 -3.78 -5.44
N ALA A 90 -14.59 -2.50 -5.77
CA ALA A 90 -15.91 -1.90 -5.98
C ALA A 90 -16.68 -2.62 -7.10
N ARG A 91 -16.01 -2.93 -8.22
CA ARG A 91 -16.59 -3.67 -9.36
C ARG A 91 -16.92 -5.12 -9.00
N ALA A 92 -16.00 -5.84 -8.34
CA ALA A 92 -16.21 -7.23 -7.92
C ALA A 92 -17.34 -7.37 -6.87
N ALA A 93 -17.56 -6.33 -6.10
CA ALA A 93 -18.65 -6.24 -5.12
C ALA A 93 -19.97 -5.73 -5.72
N GLY A 94 -19.99 -5.33 -7.00
CA GLY A 94 -21.17 -4.78 -7.66
C GLY A 94 -21.64 -3.43 -7.09
N LEU A 95 -20.71 -2.63 -6.54
CA LEU A 95 -21.04 -1.30 -6.00
C LEU A 95 -21.23 -0.31 -7.15
N ASP A 96 -22.40 0.33 -7.17
CA ASP A 96 -22.65 1.44 -8.09
C ASP A 96 -21.82 2.65 -7.66
N HIS A 97 -20.96 3.14 -8.54
CA HIS A 97 -20.05 4.28 -8.29
C HIS A 97 -19.68 4.98 -9.59
N SER A 98 -19.29 6.23 -9.48
CA SER A 98 -18.66 6.97 -10.57
C SER A 98 -17.16 7.10 -10.34
N GLU A 99 -16.38 7.02 -11.43
CA GLU A 99 -14.92 7.21 -11.43
C GLU A 99 -14.58 8.57 -12.01
N ILE A 100 -13.77 9.36 -11.31
CA ILE A 100 -13.25 10.64 -11.77
C ILE A 100 -11.73 10.54 -11.90
N ASP A 101 -11.22 10.78 -13.09
CA ASP A 101 -9.78 10.86 -13.30
C ASP A 101 -9.22 12.15 -12.68
N ALA A 102 -8.37 12.00 -11.67
CA ALA A 102 -7.74 13.08 -10.94
C ALA A 102 -6.34 13.43 -11.47
N TRP A 103 -5.96 12.94 -12.66
CA TRP A 103 -4.65 13.22 -13.25
C TRP A 103 -4.46 14.73 -13.43
N GLY A 104 -3.37 15.26 -12.83
CA GLY A 104 -3.08 16.70 -12.87
C GLY A 104 -3.91 17.57 -11.91
N HIS A 105 -4.89 17.00 -11.18
CA HIS A 105 -5.80 17.75 -10.32
C HIS A 105 -5.57 17.60 -8.82
N THR A 106 -4.72 16.63 -8.38
CA THR A 106 -4.55 16.32 -6.96
C THR A 106 -3.95 17.45 -6.13
N ARG A 107 -3.34 18.47 -6.77
CA ARG A 107 -2.73 19.62 -6.11
C ARG A 107 -3.52 20.93 -6.32
N THR A 108 -4.73 20.85 -6.87
CA THR A 108 -5.62 22.02 -6.90
C THR A 108 -6.13 22.34 -5.50
N PRO A 109 -6.42 23.63 -5.19
CA PRO A 109 -6.96 24.04 -3.90
C PRO A 109 -8.23 23.25 -3.52
N GLU A 110 -9.09 23.01 -4.48
CA GLU A 110 -10.37 22.30 -4.30
C GLU A 110 -10.15 20.84 -3.92
N TYR A 111 -9.17 20.17 -4.52
CA TYR A 111 -8.82 18.79 -4.16
C TYR A 111 -8.16 18.74 -2.79
N MET A 112 -7.18 19.61 -2.53
CA MET A 112 -6.45 19.67 -1.26
C MET A 112 -7.33 20.04 -0.07
N ALA A 113 -8.37 20.84 -0.27
CA ALA A 113 -9.34 21.14 0.78
C ALA A 113 -10.10 19.89 1.26
N ARG A 114 -10.27 18.88 0.40
CA ARG A 114 -10.92 17.59 0.70
C ARG A 114 -9.91 16.53 1.12
N ASN A 115 -8.75 16.51 0.47
CA ASN A 115 -7.66 15.57 0.76
C ASN A 115 -6.32 16.34 0.86
N PRO A 116 -5.94 16.77 2.06
CA PRO A 116 -4.68 17.52 2.26
C PRO A 116 -3.43 16.68 1.96
N ALA A 117 -3.54 15.34 1.94
CA ALA A 117 -2.44 14.47 1.49
C ALA A 117 -2.24 14.51 -0.04
N HIS A 118 -3.15 15.12 -0.80
CA HIS A 118 -3.16 15.23 -2.27
C HIS A 118 -2.87 13.91 -3.01
N LEU A 119 -3.23 12.79 -2.40
CA LEU A 119 -3.04 11.44 -2.94
C LEU A 119 -4.35 10.87 -3.50
N THR A 120 -4.25 9.81 -4.25
CA THR A 120 -5.35 8.97 -4.74
C THR A 120 -5.12 7.50 -4.34
N PRO A 121 -6.18 6.70 -4.17
CA PRO A 121 -7.61 7.00 -4.33
C PRO A 121 -8.22 7.84 -3.20
N MET A 122 -9.27 8.57 -3.53
CA MET A 122 -10.17 9.22 -2.58
C MET A 122 -11.61 8.91 -2.97
N ILE A 123 -12.46 8.57 -2.00
CA ILE A 123 -13.92 8.45 -2.22
C ILE A 123 -14.66 9.63 -1.60
N GLU A 124 -15.77 9.98 -2.23
CA GLU A 124 -16.80 10.85 -1.67
C GLU A 124 -18.03 9.98 -1.35
N ASP A 125 -18.50 10.05 -0.12
CA ASP A 125 -19.65 9.30 0.35
C ASP A 125 -20.34 10.06 1.49
N LYS A 126 -21.65 10.32 1.34
CA LYS A 126 -22.47 11.05 2.34
C LYS A 126 -22.51 10.37 3.71
N GLY A 127 -22.20 9.08 3.81
CA GLY A 127 -22.13 8.34 5.07
C GLY A 127 -20.86 8.60 5.89
N LEU A 128 -19.89 9.36 5.37
CA LEU A 128 -18.65 9.68 6.05
C LEU A 128 -18.78 11.01 6.82
N PRO A 129 -18.19 11.15 8.02
CA PRO A 129 -18.28 12.38 8.84
C PRO A 129 -17.80 13.65 8.12
N ARG A 130 -16.81 13.52 7.22
CA ARG A 130 -16.28 14.61 6.39
C ARG A 130 -16.68 14.51 4.92
N GLY A 131 -17.54 13.58 4.57
CA GLY A 131 -17.96 13.32 3.20
C GLY A 131 -16.89 12.66 2.33
N VAL A 132 -15.66 12.51 2.80
CA VAL A 132 -14.52 11.98 2.06
C VAL A 132 -13.69 10.98 2.89
N LEU A 133 -13.05 10.03 2.18
CA LEU A 133 -12.08 9.09 2.76
C LEU A 133 -10.99 8.80 1.72
N TRP A 134 -9.76 8.77 2.15
CA TRP A 134 -8.62 8.31 1.35
C TRP A 134 -7.92 7.15 2.05
N GLU A 135 -6.81 6.63 1.52
CA GLU A 135 -6.16 5.35 1.79
C GLU A 135 -6.94 4.15 1.22
N SER A 136 -6.35 3.50 0.23
CA SER A 136 -6.99 2.39 -0.49
C SER A 136 -7.47 1.26 0.43
N CYS A 137 -6.69 0.93 1.45
CA CYS A 137 -7.05 -0.10 2.43
C CYS A 137 -8.25 0.34 3.28
N ALA A 138 -8.24 1.58 3.79
CA ALA A 138 -9.33 2.13 4.58
C ALA A 138 -10.63 2.23 3.77
N ILE A 139 -10.54 2.64 2.50
CA ILE A 139 -11.67 2.71 1.58
C ILE A 139 -12.31 1.33 1.40
N MET A 140 -11.51 0.31 1.11
CA MET A 140 -12.03 -1.06 0.94
C MET A 140 -12.64 -1.61 2.22
N GLN A 141 -12.03 -1.38 3.39
CA GLN A 141 -12.59 -1.78 4.68
C GLN A 141 -13.91 -1.05 4.98
N TYR A 142 -13.96 0.26 4.76
CA TYR A 142 -15.18 1.06 4.96
C TYR A 142 -16.32 0.56 4.09
N LEU A 143 -16.10 0.45 2.79
CA LEU A 143 -17.12 0.00 1.85
C LEU A 143 -17.57 -1.44 2.13
N ALA A 144 -16.63 -2.33 2.47
CA ALA A 144 -16.95 -3.71 2.83
C ALA A 144 -17.84 -3.79 4.09
N ASN A 145 -17.54 -2.98 5.11
CA ASN A 145 -18.36 -2.90 6.32
C ASN A 145 -19.74 -2.26 6.04
N LYS A 146 -19.76 -1.12 5.34
CA LYS A 146 -20.98 -0.39 5.00
C LYS A 146 -21.98 -1.27 4.25
N HIS A 147 -21.50 -2.06 3.30
CA HIS A 147 -22.32 -2.91 2.44
C HIS A 147 -22.38 -4.38 2.91
N ARG A 148 -21.82 -4.70 4.09
CA ARG A 148 -21.81 -6.06 4.68
C ARG A 148 -21.22 -7.12 3.74
N LEU A 149 -20.14 -6.80 3.08
CA LEU A 149 -19.48 -7.65 2.07
C LEU A 149 -18.53 -8.67 2.71
N GLU A 150 -19.08 -9.56 3.55
CA GLU A 150 -18.32 -10.53 4.36
C GLU A 150 -17.46 -11.50 3.51
N LYS A 151 -17.83 -11.69 2.25
CA LYS A 151 -17.04 -12.48 1.29
C LYS A 151 -15.66 -11.89 1.07
N PHE A 152 -15.53 -10.57 1.07
CA PHE A 152 -14.27 -9.86 0.85
C PHE A 152 -13.59 -9.45 2.16
N TYR A 153 -14.37 -9.19 3.21
CA TYR A 153 -13.88 -8.74 4.50
C TYR A 153 -14.67 -9.40 5.64
N PRO A 154 -14.14 -10.49 6.21
CA PRO A 154 -14.89 -11.33 7.14
C PRO A 154 -15.41 -10.58 8.37
N LYS A 155 -16.61 -10.94 8.84
CA LYS A 155 -17.17 -10.42 10.09
C LYS A 155 -16.52 -11.04 11.32
N ALA A 156 -16.13 -12.33 11.26
CA ALA A 156 -15.50 -13.03 12.37
C ALA A 156 -14.15 -12.37 12.75
N PRO A 157 -13.96 -11.93 14.02
CA PRO A 157 -12.80 -11.12 14.41
C PRO A 157 -11.46 -11.76 14.07
N ALA A 158 -11.28 -13.05 14.36
CA ALA A 158 -10.02 -13.76 14.09
C ALA A 158 -9.68 -13.82 12.59
N LYS A 159 -10.67 -14.06 11.72
CA LYS A 159 -10.47 -14.07 10.27
C LYS A 159 -10.20 -12.67 9.74
N ARG A 160 -10.90 -11.66 10.28
CA ARG A 160 -10.73 -10.25 9.94
C ARG A 160 -9.34 -9.78 10.30
N ALA A 161 -8.86 -10.09 11.52
CA ALA A 161 -7.52 -9.72 11.97
C ALA A 161 -6.41 -10.23 11.04
N MET A 162 -6.57 -11.42 10.45
CA MET A 162 -5.60 -11.93 9.45
C MET A 162 -5.61 -11.13 8.15
N VAL A 163 -6.79 -10.69 7.69
CA VAL A 163 -6.89 -9.80 6.51
C VAL A 163 -6.28 -8.44 6.81
N ASP A 164 -6.57 -7.88 7.98
CA ASP A 164 -6.01 -6.58 8.41
C ASP A 164 -4.49 -6.66 8.55
N SER A 165 -3.99 -7.71 9.21
CA SER A 165 -2.54 -7.94 9.36
C SER A 165 -1.85 -8.02 7.99
N ALA A 166 -2.42 -8.76 7.03
CA ALA A 166 -1.89 -8.83 5.67
C ALA A 166 -1.88 -7.47 4.98
N MET A 167 -2.94 -6.66 5.14
CA MET A 167 -3.02 -5.32 4.55
C MET A 167 -2.01 -4.36 5.18
N PHE A 168 -1.88 -4.36 6.51
CA PHE A 168 -0.88 -3.51 7.20
C PHE A 168 0.54 -3.94 6.86
N TYR A 169 0.81 -5.24 6.81
CA TYR A 169 2.11 -5.75 6.38
C TYR A 169 2.43 -5.35 4.92
N LEU A 170 1.41 -5.38 4.06
CA LEU A 170 1.57 -4.92 2.68
C LEU A 170 1.96 -3.45 2.60
N ILE A 171 1.20 -2.56 3.23
CA ILE A 171 1.45 -1.11 3.12
C ILE A 171 2.67 -0.66 3.93
N GLY A 172 3.00 -1.34 5.03
CA GLY A 172 4.11 -0.99 5.91
C GLY A 172 5.44 -1.61 5.53
N THR A 173 5.44 -2.74 4.79
CA THR A 173 6.66 -3.50 4.49
C THR A 173 6.84 -3.73 3.00
N LEU A 174 5.93 -4.42 2.33
CA LEU A 174 6.12 -4.78 0.92
C LEU A 174 6.01 -3.57 -0.01
N TYR A 175 4.95 -2.77 0.13
CA TYR A 175 4.67 -1.66 -0.78
C TYR A 175 5.77 -0.60 -0.83
N PRO A 176 6.41 -0.20 0.29
CA PRO A 176 7.56 0.70 0.25
C PRO A 176 8.70 0.23 -0.65
N TYR A 177 9.03 -1.06 -0.63
CA TYR A 177 10.04 -1.62 -1.53
C TYR A 177 9.58 -1.60 -2.99
N VAL A 178 8.33 -2.03 -3.25
CA VAL A 178 7.76 -1.99 -4.61
C VAL A 178 7.76 -0.56 -5.15
N ALA A 179 7.32 0.42 -4.37
CA ALA A 179 7.27 1.82 -4.79
C ALA A 179 8.67 2.37 -5.10
N ARG A 180 9.66 2.14 -4.22
CA ARG A 180 11.05 2.59 -4.46
C ARG A 180 11.67 1.95 -5.70
N ALA A 181 11.39 0.67 -5.94
CA ALA A 181 11.90 -0.03 -7.10
C ALA A 181 11.24 0.43 -8.42
N THR A 182 9.94 0.74 -8.42
CA THR A 182 9.15 0.90 -9.64
C THR A 182 8.84 2.36 -10.01
N TYR A 183 8.68 3.26 -9.04
CA TYR A 183 8.25 4.65 -9.29
C TYR A 183 9.17 5.42 -10.24
N PRO A 184 10.51 5.29 -10.15
CA PRO A 184 11.39 5.95 -11.09
C PRO A 184 11.18 5.48 -12.54
N ALA A 185 10.96 4.19 -12.75
CA ALA A 185 10.68 3.64 -14.08
C ALA A 185 9.26 4.01 -14.58
N LEU A 186 8.31 4.24 -13.67
CA LEU A 186 6.96 4.69 -13.98
C LEU A 186 6.87 6.22 -14.20
N ASN A 187 7.95 6.97 -14.03
CA ASN A 187 7.94 8.44 -14.02
C ASN A 187 6.95 9.02 -12.98
N PHE A 188 6.74 8.30 -11.88
CA PHE A 188 5.92 8.77 -10.77
C PHE A 188 6.74 9.67 -9.84
N PRO A 189 6.10 10.60 -9.08
CA PRO A 189 6.76 11.34 -8.04
C PRO A 189 7.44 10.40 -7.05
N GLN A 190 8.52 10.89 -6.42
CA GLN A 190 9.22 10.12 -5.38
C GLN A 190 8.26 9.59 -4.33
N TYR A 191 8.50 8.36 -3.88
CA TYR A 191 7.78 7.78 -2.75
C TYR A 191 8.14 8.54 -1.46
N ALA A 192 7.14 8.86 -0.64
CA ALA A 192 7.35 9.57 0.61
C ALA A 192 8.35 8.83 1.52
N GLY A 193 9.33 9.56 2.06
CA GLY A 193 10.41 8.99 2.86
C GLY A 193 11.61 8.48 2.07
N GLU A 194 11.60 8.59 0.75
CA GLU A 194 12.77 8.35 -0.08
C GLU A 194 13.73 9.53 0.02
N VAL A 195 14.81 9.34 0.75
CA VAL A 195 15.84 10.38 0.93
C VAL A 195 16.94 10.14 -0.10
N GLY A 196 17.33 11.20 -0.82
CA GLY A 196 18.59 11.22 -1.56
C GLY A 196 18.51 11.00 -3.05
N HIS A 197 17.36 11.20 -3.67
CA HIS A 197 17.33 11.39 -5.12
C HIS A 197 17.64 12.84 -5.45
N SER A 198 18.91 13.19 -5.51
CA SER A 198 19.33 14.34 -6.26
C SER A 198 19.81 13.88 -7.63
N ASP A 199 19.51 14.65 -8.66
CA ASP A 199 20.07 14.45 -10.00
C ASP A 199 21.62 14.46 -10.00
N ALA A 200 22.22 14.95 -8.90
CA ALA A 200 23.65 14.94 -8.65
C ALA A 200 24.26 13.56 -8.38
N HIS A 201 23.44 12.51 -8.11
CA HIS A 201 23.94 11.17 -7.82
C HIS A 201 23.08 10.08 -8.49
N PRO A 202 23.08 9.98 -9.83
CA PRO A 202 22.28 9.00 -10.56
C PRO A 202 22.63 7.54 -10.18
N ASP A 203 23.89 7.25 -9.88
CA ASP A 203 24.35 5.92 -9.51
C ASP A 203 23.73 5.45 -8.18
N ARG A 204 23.65 6.33 -7.18
CA ARG A 204 22.99 6.02 -5.90
C ARG A 204 21.51 5.75 -6.07
N LYS A 205 20.84 6.44 -7.00
CA LYS A 205 19.46 6.18 -7.36
C LYS A 205 19.28 4.77 -7.90
N SER A 206 20.11 4.37 -8.86
CA SER A 206 20.08 3.02 -9.44
C SER A 206 20.37 1.94 -8.40
N GLU A 207 21.34 2.15 -7.51
CA GLU A 207 21.63 1.22 -6.41
C GLU A 207 20.49 1.09 -5.42
N ALA A 208 19.86 2.21 -5.02
CA ALA A 208 18.70 2.21 -4.13
C ALA A 208 17.51 1.47 -4.75
N GLN A 209 17.28 1.60 -6.06
CA GLN A 209 16.25 0.86 -6.78
C GLN A 209 16.53 -0.65 -6.80
N LYS A 210 17.77 -1.04 -7.10
CA LYS A 210 18.18 -2.45 -7.11
C LYS A 210 18.07 -3.08 -5.72
N ALA A 211 18.50 -2.36 -4.68
CA ALA A 211 18.38 -2.80 -3.30
C ALA A 211 16.91 -2.97 -2.88
N ALA A 212 16.04 -2.02 -3.26
CA ALA A 212 14.62 -2.12 -3.00
C ALA A 212 13.99 -3.31 -3.75
N ALA A 213 14.35 -3.54 -5.01
CA ALA A 213 13.87 -4.68 -5.78
C ALA A 213 14.30 -6.02 -5.14
N ALA A 214 15.56 -6.12 -4.69
CA ALA A 214 16.04 -7.30 -3.99
C ALA A 214 15.29 -7.57 -2.68
N ALA A 215 14.95 -6.50 -1.94
CA ALA A 215 14.23 -6.60 -0.67
C ALA A 215 12.77 -7.05 -0.80
N ILE A 216 12.19 -7.10 -2.00
CA ILE A 216 10.81 -7.57 -2.24
C ILE A 216 10.66 -9.07 -1.97
N ALA A 217 11.69 -9.87 -2.16
CA ALA A 217 11.62 -11.32 -2.09
C ALA A 217 11.15 -11.83 -0.71
N GLU A 218 11.70 -11.29 0.37
CA GLU A 218 11.37 -11.71 1.73
C GLU A 218 9.90 -11.42 2.10
N PRO A 219 9.36 -10.19 1.93
CA PRO A 219 7.95 -9.94 2.15
C PRO A 219 7.02 -10.80 1.28
N LEU A 220 7.40 -11.09 0.04
CA LEU A 220 6.61 -11.99 -0.82
C LEU A 220 6.55 -13.39 -0.24
N GLU A 221 7.67 -13.91 0.30
CA GLU A 221 7.67 -15.22 0.94
C GLU A 221 6.78 -15.25 2.18
N VAL A 222 6.73 -14.18 2.97
CA VAL A 222 5.79 -14.06 4.10
C VAL A 222 4.33 -14.13 3.62
N PHE A 223 4.00 -13.49 2.50
CA PHE A 223 2.66 -13.61 1.92
C PHE A 223 2.35 -15.05 1.48
N HIS A 224 3.32 -15.74 0.93
CA HIS A 224 3.16 -17.12 0.48
C HIS A 224 3.00 -18.09 1.63
N SER A 225 3.95 -18.11 2.54
CA SER A 225 4.07 -19.11 3.60
C SER A 225 3.14 -18.85 4.77
N PHE A 226 3.01 -17.59 5.22
CA PHE A 226 2.25 -17.24 6.41
C PHE A 226 0.80 -16.81 6.10
N PHE A 227 0.59 -15.80 5.26
CA PHE A 227 -0.77 -15.27 5.05
C PHE A 227 -1.64 -16.21 4.19
N ARG A 228 -1.12 -16.74 3.10
CA ARG A 228 -1.82 -17.76 2.31
C ARG A 228 -1.84 -19.11 3.00
N ASN A 229 -0.71 -19.54 3.54
CA ASN A 229 -0.57 -20.79 4.27
C ASN A 229 -1.23 -21.99 3.56
N GLY A 230 -0.80 -22.25 2.32
CA GLY A 230 -1.31 -23.34 1.48
C GLY A 230 -2.72 -23.14 0.90
N LYS A 231 -3.43 -22.05 1.24
CA LYS A 231 -4.75 -21.74 0.69
C LYS A 231 -4.64 -21.07 -0.68
N PRO A 232 -5.69 -21.13 -1.51
CA PRO A 232 -5.73 -20.37 -2.77
C PRO A 232 -5.53 -18.86 -2.56
N PHE A 233 -6.18 -18.30 -1.53
CA PHE A 233 -6.17 -16.87 -1.21
C PHE A 233 -6.00 -16.64 0.29
N ILE A 234 -5.58 -15.45 0.69
CA ILE A 234 -5.56 -14.99 2.09
C ILE A 234 -6.98 -15.09 2.68
N GLY A 235 -7.98 -14.71 1.91
CA GLY A 235 -9.39 -14.90 2.26
C GLY A 235 -9.88 -16.36 2.28
N GLY A 236 -9.04 -17.32 1.92
CA GLY A 236 -9.37 -18.75 1.88
C GLY A 236 -9.81 -19.22 0.49
N LYS A 237 -11.07 -19.62 0.30
CA LYS A 237 -11.62 -20.07 -1.00
C LYS A 237 -11.93 -18.92 -1.97
N ASN A 238 -12.10 -17.70 -1.44
CA ASN A 238 -12.39 -16.50 -2.22
C ASN A 238 -11.39 -15.41 -1.89
N PRO A 239 -11.04 -14.55 -2.86
CA PRO A 239 -10.21 -13.39 -2.60
C PRO A 239 -10.84 -12.45 -1.56
N SER A 240 -10.04 -11.99 -0.59
CA SER A 240 -10.36 -10.89 0.31
C SER A 240 -9.86 -9.55 -0.25
N ILE A 241 -10.15 -8.46 0.45
CA ILE A 241 -9.58 -7.14 0.12
C ILE A 241 -8.04 -7.14 0.18
N ALA A 242 -7.44 -7.96 1.07
CA ALA A 242 -5.99 -8.11 1.12
C ALA A 242 -5.43 -8.79 -0.14
N ASP A 243 -6.13 -9.80 -0.65
CA ASP A 243 -5.75 -10.47 -1.91
C ASP A 243 -5.80 -9.52 -3.10
N ILE A 244 -6.88 -8.74 -3.20
CA ILE A 244 -7.04 -7.73 -4.25
C ILE A 244 -5.92 -6.69 -4.17
N ARG A 245 -5.60 -6.23 -2.96
CA ARG A 245 -4.56 -5.23 -2.75
C ARG A 245 -3.17 -5.76 -3.08
N LEU A 246 -2.86 -7.01 -2.70
CA LEU A 246 -1.60 -7.65 -3.02
C LEU A 246 -1.44 -7.83 -4.54
N ALA A 247 -2.42 -8.46 -5.19
CA ALA A 247 -2.35 -8.69 -6.63
C ALA A 247 -2.20 -7.37 -7.42
N ALA A 248 -2.97 -6.35 -7.07
CA ALA A 248 -2.81 -5.03 -7.68
C ALA A 248 -1.38 -4.47 -7.49
N THR A 249 -0.79 -4.60 -6.29
CA THR A 249 0.57 -4.13 -6.02
C THR A 249 1.59 -4.81 -6.92
N LEU A 250 1.45 -6.12 -7.14
CA LEU A 250 2.38 -6.91 -7.95
C LEU A 250 2.38 -6.53 -9.43
N GLU A 251 1.30 -5.93 -9.96
CA GLU A 251 1.25 -5.46 -11.35
C GLU A 251 2.36 -4.45 -11.69
N PHE A 252 2.77 -3.59 -10.73
CA PHE A 252 3.85 -2.63 -10.97
C PHE A 252 5.20 -3.26 -11.25
N LEU A 253 5.44 -4.46 -10.73
CA LEU A 253 6.72 -5.14 -10.85
C LEU A 253 7.09 -5.47 -12.30
N ALA A 254 6.10 -5.49 -13.20
CA ALA A 254 6.32 -5.69 -14.63
C ALA A 254 7.10 -4.52 -15.28
N VAL A 255 7.10 -3.31 -14.69
CA VAL A 255 7.84 -2.17 -15.27
C VAL A 255 9.36 -2.31 -15.17
N ILE A 256 9.82 -3.09 -14.20
CA ILE A 256 11.25 -3.39 -13.96
C ILE A 256 11.62 -4.84 -14.31
N ASP A 257 10.75 -5.54 -15.01
CA ASP A 257 10.91 -6.96 -15.37
C ASP A 257 11.27 -7.86 -14.18
N TYR A 258 10.69 -7.57 -13.01
CA TYR A 258 10.95 -8.32 -11.79
C TYR A 258 10.53 -9.79 -11.96
N ALA A 259 11.45 -10.70 -11.68
CA ALA A 259 11.23 -12.13 -11.77
C ALA A 259 10.31 -12.63 -10.64
N LEU A 260 8.99 -12.45 -10.79
CA LEU A 260 8.03 -12.97 -9.84
C LEU A 260 8.18 -14.50 -9.69
N PRO A 261 8.16 -15.04 -8.45
CA PRO A 261 8.12 -16.47 -8.23
C PRO A 261 6.84 -17.09 -8.84
N GLN A 262 6.91 -18.35 -9.23
CA GLN A 262 5.81 -19.00 -9.94
C GLN A 262 4.49 -18.94 -9.17
N TRP A 263 4.54 -19.15 -7.85
CA TRP A 263 3.34 -19.06 -7.00
C TRP A 263 2.64 -17.69 -7.10
N ALA A 264 3.40 -16.59 -7.24
CA ALA A 264 2.82 -15.24 -7.34
C ALA A 264 2.15 -15.02 -8.69
N LYS A 265 2.75 -15.53 -9.77
CA LYS A 265 2.13 -15.53 -11.12
C LYS A 265 0.82 -16.31 -11.13
N ASP A 266 0.83 -17.53 -10.59
CA ASP A 266 -0.35 -18.38 -10.48
C ASP A 266 -1.44 -17.75 -9.60
N TYR A 267 -1.03 -17.09 -8.53
CA TYR A 267 -1.92 -16.38 -7.62
C TYR A 267 -2.62 -15.19 -8.29
N MET A 268 -1.87 -14.35 -9.01
CA MET A 268 -2.44 -13.23 -9.78
C MET A 268 -3.40 -13.74 -10.84
N ALA A 269 -3.02 -14.77 -11.60
CA ALA A 269 -3.89 -15.40 -12.60
C ALA A 269 -5.17 -16.00 -11.99
N ALA A 270 -5.06 -16.62 -10.81
CA ALA A 270 -6.21 -17.16 -10.11
C ALA A 270 -7.17 -16.06 -9.63
N ILE A 271 -6.65 -14.90 -9.16
CA ILE A 271 -7.47 -13.74 -8.79
C ILE A 271 -8.16 -13.16 -10.01
N GLU A 272 -7.44 -12.93 -11.10
CA GLU A 272 -8.02 -12.41 -12.35
C GLU A 272 -9.11 -13.35 -12.89
N LYS A 273 -8.85 -14.66 -12.92
CA LYS A 273 -9.86 -15.66 -13.30
C LYS A 273 -11.10 -15.60 -12.39
N LYS A 274 -10.91 -15.43 -11.07
CA LYS A 274 -12.01 -15.43 -10.09
C LYS A 274 -12.85 -14.16 -10.15
N LEU A 275 -12.25 -13.02 -10.45
CA LEU A 275 -12.90 -11.71 -10.47
C LEU A 275 -13.29 -11.26 -11.89
N GLY A 276 -12.74 -11.90 -12.93
CA GLY A 276 -13.06 -11.65 -14.32
C GLY A 276 -12.85 -10.19 -14.73
N LYS A 277 -13.81 -9.61 -15.43
CA LYS A 277 -13.75 -8.22 -15.92
C LYS A 277 -13.54 -7.20 -14.80
N ALA A 278 -14.01 -7.47 -13.58
CA ALA A 278 -13.80 -6.58 -12.46
C ALA A 278 -12.32 -6.36 -12.14
N TYR A 279 -11.48 -7.37 -12.38
CA TYR A 279 -10.02 -7.26 -12.27
C TYR A 279 -9.38 -6.83 -13.59
N ALA A 280 -9.72 -7.48 -14.68
CA ALA A 280 -9.04 -7.34 -15.95
C ALA A 280 -9.08 -5.91 -16.52
N GLU A 281 -10.21 -5.20 -16.38
CA GLU A 281 -10.33 -3.84 -16.88
C GLU A 281 -9.45 -2.83 -16.13
N PRO A 282 -9.47 -2.75 -14.77
CA PRO A 282 -8.54 -1.88 -14.06
C PRO A 282 -7.07 -2.30 -14.21
N ALA A 283 -6.78 -3.60 -14.31
CA ALA A 283 -5.42 -4.09 -14.58
C ALA A 283 -4.95 -3.69 -15.97
N GLY A 284 -5.84 -3.68 -16.96
CA GLY A 284 -5.55 -3.23 -18.31
C GLY A 284 -5.07 -1.79 -18.37
N ASP A 285 -5.65 -0.87 -17.57
CA ASP A 285 -5.19 0.52 -17.47
C ASP A 285 -3.75 0.60 -16.92
N VAL A 286 -3.41 -0.20 -15.90
CA VAL A 286 -2.06 -0.26 -15.30
C VAL A 286 -1.07 -0.86 -16.29
N ARG A 287 -1.39 -2.01 -16.87
CA ARG A 287 -0.55 -2.73 -17.85
C ARG A 287 -0.30 -1.89 -19.10
N GLY A 288 -1.34 -1.19 -19.58
CA GLY A 288 -1.23 -0.27 -20.72
C GLY A 288 -0.28 0.90 -20.44
N TYR A 289 -0.34 1.48 -19.24
CA TYR A 289 0.60 2.53 -18.85
C TYR A 289 2.03 2.00 -18.73
N ILE A 290 2.24 0.82 -18.15
CA ILE A 290 3.56 0.18 -18.08
C ILE A 290 4.14 -0.04 -19.48
N ALA A 291 3.35 -0.55 -20.42
CA ALA A 291 3.77 -0.73 -21.80
C ALA A 291 4.16 0.60 -22.45
N TYR A 292 3.38 1.66 -22.22
CA TYR A 292 3.69 3.00 -22.70
C TYR A 292 5.02 3.52 -22.17
N VAL A 293 5.27 3.46 -20.85
CA VAL A 293 6.53 3.99 -20.30
C VAL A 293 7.75 3.19 -20.73
N LYS A 294 7.61 1.87 -20.91
CA LYS A 294 8.70 1.02 -21.45
C LYS A 294 9.03 1.41 -22.89
N SER A 295 8.03 1.62 -23.74
CA SER A 295 8.27 2.06 -25.13
C SER A 295 8.95 3.44 -25.24
N GLN A 296 8.74 4.31 -24.26
CA GLN A 296 9.42 5.61 -24.21
C GLN A 296 10.88 5.51 -23.74
N ALA A 297 11.23 4.48 -22.99
CA ALA A 297 12.60 4.25 -22.53
C ALA A 297 13.49 3.60 -23.60
N GLU A 298 12.87 2.94 -24.61
CA GLU A 298 13.56 2.30 -25.73
C GLU A 298 13.75 3.23 -26.95
N ALA A 299 13.07 4.39 -26.97
CA ALA A 299 13.14 5.40 -28.02
C ALA A 299 14.21 6.44 -27.74
#